data_d7cbbed9cf69526efd39e3846e6f458f
#
_entry.id   d7cbbed9cf69526efd39e3846e6f458f
#
_cell.length_a   1.000
_cell.length_b   1.000
_cell.length_c   1.000
_cell.angle_alpha   90.00
_cell.angle_beta   90.00
_cell.angle_gamma   90.00
#
_symmetry.space_group_name_H-M   'P 1'
#
loop_
_entity.id
_entity.type
_entity.pdbx_description
1 polymer ?
#
loop_
_entity_poly.entity_id
_entity_poly.type
_entity_poly.pdbx_seq_one_letter_code
_entity_poly.pdbx_strand_id
1 'polypeptide(L)' 'MLPVQCRMARIALEWGVRELADAADVSTNTVTRFEKGDELKQRTVDAMRTAMEARGVVFVEAGDTADGYGVTIKA' A
#
# COMPACT_ATOMS: atom_id res chain seq x y z
N MET A 1 -5.78 4.28 2.46
CA MET A 1 -4.53 4.21 1.63
C MET A 1 -4.84 4.70 0.23
N LEU A 2 -4.06 5.66 -0.23
CA LEU A 2 -4.16 6.15 -1.61
C LEU A 2 -3.31 5.29 -2.54
N PRO A 3 -3.64 5.27 -3.84
CA PRO A 3 -2.80 4.55 -4.81
C PRO A 3 -1.32 4.91 -4.74
N VAL A 4 -0.99 6.20 -4.59
CA VAL A 4 0.40 6.64 -4.48
C VAL A 4 1.07 6.11 -3.21
N GLN A 5 0.33 6.04 -2.11
CA GLN A 5 0.87 5.48 -0.87
C GLN A 5 1.18 4.00 -1.00
N CYS A 6 0.35 3.27 -1.73
CA CYS A 6 0.60 1.85 -2.00
C CYS A 6 1.92 1.66 -2.74
N ARG A 7 2.13 2.46 -3.78
CA ARG A 7 3.38 2.41 -4.54
C ARG A 7 4.58 2.81 -3.68
N MET A 8 4.46 3.88 -2.89
CA MET A 8 5.52 4.33 -2.01
C MET A 8 5.91 3.26 -0.99
N ALA A 9 4.91 2.64 -0.35
CA ALA A 9 5.16 1.60 0.64
C ALA A 9 5.80 0.36 0.01
N ARG A 10 5.31 -0.04 -1.16
CA ARG A 10 5.85 -1.18 -1.87
C ARG A 10 7.33 -0.97 -2.22
N ILE A 11 7.66 0.21 -2.75
CA ILE A 11 9.02 0.55 -3.10
C ILE A 11 9.91 0.62 -1.84
N ALA A 12 9.39 1.19 -0.76
CA ALA A 12 10.13 1.28 0.50
C ALA A 12 10.46 -0.11 1.06
N LEU A 13 9.58 -1.10 0.83
CA LEU A 13 9.82 -2.48 1.23
C LEU A 13 10.67 -3.26 0.21
N GLU A 14 11.02 -2.62 -0.88
CA GLU A 14 11.70 -3.28 -2.01
C GLU A 14 10.84 -4.42 -2.60
N TRP A 15 9.53 -4.24 -2.58
CA TRP A 15 8.59 -5.21 -3.13
C TRP A 15 8.19 -4.83 -4.55
N GLY A 16 8.18 -5.82 -5.44
CA GLY A 16 7.49 -5.68 -6.71
C GLY A 16 5.99 -5.90 -6.51
N VAL A 17 5.25 -5.75 -7.60
CA VAL A 17 3.79 -5.98 -7.59
C VAL A 17 3.47 -7.40 -7.13
N ARG A 18 4.25 -8.38 -7.58
CA ARG A 18 4.04 -9.79 -7.23
C ARG A 18 4.17 -10.04 -5.73
N GLU A 19 5.20 -9.46 -5.10
CA GLU A 19 5.42 -9.65 -3.67
C GLU A 19 4.25 -9.11 -2.85
N LEU A 20 3.73 -7.95 -3.23
CA LEU A 20 2.55 -7.41 -2.55
C LEU A 20 1.32 -8.28 -2.80
N ALA A 21 1.11 -8.70 -4.04
CA ALA A 21 -0.03 -9.54 -4.38
C ALA A 21 -0.02 -10.84 -3.57
N ASP A 22 1.15 -11.47 -3.48
CA ASP A 22 1.30 -12.71 -2.71
C ASP A 22 1.03 -12.47 -1.22
N ALA A 23 1.59 -11.40 -0.66
CA ALA A 23 1.44 -11.09 0.75
C ALA A 23 -0.01 -10.75 1.12
N ALA A 24 -0.73 -10.12 0.23
CA ALA A 24 -2.12 -9.71 0.46
C ALA A 24 -3.14 -10.74 -0.02
N ASP A 25 -2.68 -11.80 -0.66
CA ASP A 25 -3.52 -12.86 -1.24
C ASP A 25 -4.50 -12.29 -2.28
N VAL A 26 -3.98 -11.46 -3.16
CA VAL A 26 -4.73 -10.89 -4.29
C VAL A 26 -3.94 -11.11 -5.57
N SER A 27 -4.55 -10.85 -6.73
CA SER A 27 -3.85 -10.99 -8.00
C SER A 27 -2.92 -9.79 -8.26
N THR A 28 -1.91 -10.00 -9.08
CA THR A 28 -1.03 -8.90 -9.51
C THR A 28 -1.82 -7.83 -10.26
N ASN A 29 -2.83 -8.25 -11.04
CA ASN A 29 -3.70 -7.32 -11.74
C ASN A 29 -4.45 -6.41 -10.78
N THR A 30 -4.87 -6.94 -9.62
CA THR A 30 -5.55 -6.16 -8.58
C THR A 30 -4.64 -5.04 -8.08
N VAL A 31 -3.38 -5.35 -7.78
CA VAL A 31 -2.41 -4.36 -7.32
C VAL A 31 -2.18 -3.29 -8.40
N THR A 32 -1.97 -3.73 -9.63
CA THR A 32 -1.72 -2.82 -10.75
C THR A 32 -2.90 -1.87 -10.96
N ARG A 33 -4.12 -2.40 -10.93
CA ARG A 33 -5.33 -1.58 -11.11
C ARG A 33 -5.47 -0.55 -9.99
N PHE A 34 -5.22 -0.96 -8.75
CA PHE A 34 -5.31 -0.02 -7.64
C PHE A 34 -4.29 1.11 -7.80
N GLU A 35 -3.06 0.78 -8.15
CA GLU A 35 -2.01 1.79 -8.30
C GLU A 35 -2.25 2.73 -9.48
N LYS A 36 -3.07 2.33 -10.43
CA LYS A 36 -3.51 3.20 -11.54
C LYS A 36 -4.67 4.10 -11.17
N GLY A 37 -5.29 3.88 -10.01
CA GLY A 37 -6.40 4.70 -9.55
C GLY A 37 -7.77 4.07 -9.70
N ASP A 38 -7.87 2.80 -10.12
CA ASP A 38 -9.16 2.12 -10.22
C ASP A 38 -9.74 1.92 -8.81
N GLU A 39 -11.07 1.99 -8.73
CA GLU A 39 -11.76 1.70 -7.49
C GLU A 39 -11.80 0.20 -7.25
N LEU A 40 -11.48 -0.21 -6.04
CA LEU A 40 -11.57 -1.60 -5.60
C LEU A 40 -12.44 -1.66 -4.36
N LYS A 41 -12.88 -2.88 -4.02
CA LYS A 41 -13.60 -3.07 -2.77
C LYS A 41 -12.70 -2.70 -1.59
N GLN A 42 -13.28 -2.07 -0.59
CA GLN A 42 -12.51 -1.60 0.57
C GLN A 42 -11.76 -2.75 1.25
N ARG A 43 -12.38 -3.93 1.36
CA ARG A 43 -11.70 -5.08 1.98
C ARG A 43 -10.45 -5.51 1.21
N THR A 44 -10.44 -5.33 -0.12
CA THR A 44 -9.28 -5.63 -0.94
C THR A 44 -8.16 -4.63 -0.66
N VAL A 45 -8.50 -3.34 -0.59
CA VAL A 45 -7.55 -2.29 -0.24
C VAL A 45 -7.00 -2.53 1.16
N ASP A 46 -7.87 -2.90 2.11
CA ASP A 46 -7.46 -3.18 3.49
C ASP A 46 -6.52 -4.38 3.56
N ALA A 47 -6.74 -5.41 2.76
CA ALA A 47 -5.84 -6.57 2.72
C ALA A 47 -4.43 -6.17 2.27
N MET A 48 -4.32 -5.31 1.26
CA MET A 48 -3.03 -4.82 0.79
C MET A 48 -2.36 -3.94 1.85
N ARG A 49 -3.13 -3.06 2.49
CA ARG A 49 -2.62 -2.20 3.55
C ARG A 49 -2.11 -3.02 4.73
N THR A 50 -2.89 -3.98 5.19
CA THR A 50 -2.54 -4.85 6.31
C THR A 50 -1.25 -5.63 6.03
N ALA A 51 -1.09 -6.15 4.80
CA ALA A 51 0.10 -6.88 4.42
C ALA A 51 1.36 -6.01 4.54
N MET A 52 1.27 -4.75 4.16
CA MET A 52 2.40 -3.83 4.26
C MET A 52 2.62 -3.36 5.70
N GLU A 53 1.55 -3.11 6.45
CA GLU A 53 1.66 -2.73 7.87
C GLU A 53 2.33 -3.83 8.67
N ALA A 54 2.08 -5.09 8.34
CA ALA A 54 2.73 -6.22 8.99
C ALA A 54 4.24 -6.22 8.79
N ARG A 55 4.74 -5.50 7.79
CA ARG A 55 6.18 -5.37 7.52
C ARG A 55 6.74 -4.05 8.05
N GLY A 56 5.99 -3.33 8.86
CA GLY A 56 6.47 -2.13 9.52
C GLY A 56 6.13 -0.81 8.83
N VAL A 57 5.28 -0.84 7.80
CA VAL A 57 4.84 0.39 7.14
C VAL A 57 3.79 1.09 8.00
N VAL A 58 3.93 2.40 8.13
CA VAL A 58 2.89 3.26 8.72
C VAL A 58 2.45 4.24 7.65
N PHE A 59 1.14 4.27 7.38
CA PHE A 59 0.58 5.19 6.38
C PHE A 59 0.26 6.53 7.05
N VAL A 60 0.83 7.59 6.51
CA VAL A 60 0.67 8.95 7.03
C VAL A 60 -0.42 9.65 6.23
N GLU A 61 -1.46 10.10 6.91
CA GLU A 61 -2.54 10.84 6.29
C GLU A 61 -2.27 12.34 6.37
N ALA A 62 -2.90 13.12 5.50
CA ALA A 62 -2.75 14.56 5.50
C ALA A 62 -3.19 15.12 6.86
N GLY A 63 -2.37 15.96 7.44
CA GLY A 63 -2.68 16.60 8.73
C GLY A 63 -2.21 15.82 9.96
N ASP A 64 -1.63 14.64 9.79
CA ASP A 64 -1.08 13.87 10.93
C ASP A 64 0.27 14.41 11.38
N THR A 65 1.34 13.98 10.71
CA THR A 65 2.70 14.39 11.05
C THR A 65 3.36 15.17 9.92
N ALA A 66 2.66 15.34 8.81
CA ALA A 66 3.15 16.03 7.62
C ALA A 66 1.98 16.74 6.95
N ASP A 67 2.29 17.64 6.04
CA ASP A 67 1.28 18.43 5.31
C ASP A 67 0.66 17.65 4.14
N GLY A 68 0.95 16.37 4.01
CA GLY A 68 0.45 15.56 2.92
C GLY A 68 0.45 14.09 3.27
N TYR A 69 0.22 13.29 2.26
CA TYR A 69 0.19 11.83 2.41
C TYR A 69 1.58 11.26 2.25
N GLY A 70 1.87 10.20 2.98
CA GLY A 70 3.16 9.54 2.87
C GLY A 70 3.14 8.19 3.57
N VAL A 71 4.33 7.62 3.68
CA VAL A 71 4.53 6.38 4.42
C VAL A 71 5.83 6.47 5.19
N THR A 72 5.92 5.75 6.31
CA THR A 72 7.17 5.55 7.04
C THR A 72 7.37 4.06 7.25
N ILE A 73 8.61 3.66 7.43
CA ILE A 73 8.98 2.28 7.72
C ILE A 73 9.63 2.25 9.08
N LYS A 74 9.15 1.40 9.95
CA LYS A 74 9.79 1.20 11.25
C LYS A 74 11.08 0.40 11.05
N ALA A 75 12.15 0.90 11.62
CA ALA A 75 13.43 0.24 11.55
C ALA A 75 13.45 -1.03 12.42
#